data_eb1b3d8d6811dd2ce963d08b2df915ed
#
_entry.id   eb1b3d8d6811dd2ce963d08b2df915ed
#
_cell.length_a   1.000
_cell.length_b   1.000
_cell.length_c   1.000
_cell.angle_alpha   90.00
_cell.angle_beta   90.00
_cell.angle_gamma   90.00
#
_symmetry.space_group_name_H-M   'P 1'
#
loop_
_entity.id
_entity.type
_entity.pdbx_description
1 polymer ?
#
loop_
_entity_poly.entity_id
_entity_poly.type
_entity_poly.pdbx_seq_one_letter_code
_entity_poly.pdbx_strand_id
1 'polypeptide(L)'
;MKWGISLPLEGEEWEGKCVYVWFEAVQGYSTCAQIWAESIAKHAGHNLGARAWENWWKISDSGIKPRHLYFLGKDNIPFHTVIWPAIIMGLNHANAGLDHQTPVSLPKPGELALESNVPAMEYLMLAGGQFSKSRKHAVWLPSFLERYDPDLLRYYPVSYTHLRAHETDY
;
A
#
# COMPACT_ATOMS: atom_id res chain seq x y z
N MET A 1 13.92 10.52 18.93
CA MET A 1 12.61 11.08 18.51
C MET A 1 11.62 10.78 19.62
N LYS A 2 10.76 11.73 20.02
CA LYS A 2 9.80 11.50 21.12
C LYS A 2 8.47 10.89 20.68
N TRP A 3 8.34 10.57 19.39
CA TRP A 3 7.12 10.05 18.78
C TRP A 3 7.46 8.94 17.78
N GLY A 4 6.69 7.88 17.78
CA GLY A 4 6.85 6.73 16.90
C GLY A 4 6.83 5.40 17.67
N ILE A 5 6.82 4.28 16.93
CA ILE A 5 6.92 2.93 17.50
C ILE A 5 8.38 2.63 17.78
N SER A 6 8.73 2.42 19.04
CA SER A 6 10.10 2.08 19.44
C SER A 6 10.55 0.75 18.83
N LEU A 7 11.81 0.66 18.46
CA LEU A 7 12.40 -0.60 18.01
C LEU A 7 12.40 -1.60 19.16
N PRO A 8 11.98 -2.86 18.96
CA PRO A 8 11.99 -3.90 19.98
C PRO A 8 13.40 -4.53 20.12
N LEU A 9 14.42 -3.68 20.26
CA LEU A 9 15.81 -4.07 20.36
C LEU A 9 16.41 -3.51 21.65
N GLU A 10 17.25 -4.30 22.32
CA GLU A 10 17.95 -3.91 23.53
C GLU A 10 19.34 -3.38 23.21
N GLY A 11 19.77 -2.33 23.93
CA GLY A 11 21.07 -1.68 23.78
C GLY A 11 20.97 -0.17 23.68
N GLU A 12 21.96 0.55 24.21
CA GLU A 12 22.03 2.02 24.20
C GLU A 12 21.99 2.59 22.78
N GLU A 13 22.52 1.87 21.80
CA GLU A 13 22.52 2.25 20.40
C GLU A 13 21.13 2.31 19.78
N TRP A 14 20.12 1.65 20.38
CA TRP A 14 18.72 1.61 19.92
C TRP A 14 17.81 2.56 20.69
N GLU A 15 18.31 3.12 21.81
CA GLU A 15 17.51 4.02 22.63
C GLU A 15 17.03 5.23 21.84
N GLY A 16 15.73 5.53 21.94
CA GLY A 16 15.09 6.64 21.23
C GLY A 16 14.97 6.48 19.71
N LYS A 17 15.36 5.33 19.16
CA LYS A 17 15.10 5.00 17.75
C LYS A 17 13.72 4.38 17.58
N CYS A 18 13.07 4.74 16.47
CA CYS A 18 11.73 4.27 16.13
C CYS A 18 11.75 3.55 14.79
N VAL A 19 10.76 2.69 14.60
CA VAL A 19 10.50 2.06 13.31
C VAL A 19 10.28 3.13 12.25
N TYR A 20 10.87 2.93 11.09
CA TYR A 20 10.67 3.83 9.95
C TYR A 20 9.21 3.79 9.49
N VAL A 21 8.61 4.95 9.29
CA VAL A 21 7.17 5.10 9.02
C VAL A 21 6.66 4.24 7.86
N TRP A 22 7.44 4.04 6.83
CA TRP A 22 7.04 3.21 5.69
C TRP A 22 6.99 1.71 6.01
N PHE A 23 7.70 1.27 7.04
CA PHE A 23 7.57 -0.11 7.51
C PHE A 23 6.18 -0.40 8.07
N GLU A 24 5.59 0.56 8.80
CA GLU A 24 4.22 0.41 9.32
C GLU A 24 3.15 0.82 8.29
N ALA A 25 3.41 1.88 7.50
CA ALA A 25 2.42 2.47 6.61
C ALA A 25 1.91 1.49 5.56
N VAL A 26 2.80 0.70 4.94
CA VAL A 26 2.41 -0.28 3.93
C VAL A 26 1.59 -1.44 4.50
N GLN A 27 1.70 -1.72 5.79
CA GLN A 27 0.88 -2.73 6.47
C GLN A 27 -0.58 -2.29 6.61
N GLY A 28 -0.87 -1.00 6.51
CA GLY A 28 -2.20 -0.43 6.55
C GLY A 28 -3.16 -1.07 5.55
N TYR A 29 -2.69 -1.50 4.40
CA TYR A 29 -3.51 -2.20 3.40
C TYR A 29 -4.12 -3.49 3.97
N SER A 30 -3.30 -4.35 4.57
CA SER A 30 -3.78 -5.60 5.17
C SER A 30 -4.60 -5.34 6.44
N THR A 31 -4.20 -4.37 7.25
CA THR A 31 -4.93 -3.97 8.47
C THR A 31 -6.34 -3.48 8.13
N CYS A 32 -6.50 -2.64 7.11
CA CYS A 32 -7.81 -2.20 6.65
C CYS A 32 -8.70 -3.36 6.19
N ALA A 33 -8.13 -4.34 5.49
CA ALA A 33 -8.87 -5.52 5.07
C ALA A 33 -9.32 -6.39 6.27
N GLN A 34 -8.49 -6.51 7.31
CA GLN A 34 -8.82 -7.21 8.55
C GLN A 34 -9.94 -6.51 9.30
N ILE A 35 -9.82 -5.19 9.52
CA ILE A 35 -10.85 -4.37 10.18
C ILE A 35 -12.18 -4.45 9.42
N TRP A 36 -12.13 -4.39 8.08
CA TRP A 36 -13.33 -4.54 7.25
C TRP A 36 -14.00 -5.90 7.46
N ALA A 37 -13.24 -7.01 7.45
CA ALA A 37 -13.77 -8.35 7.67
C ALA A 37 -14.40 -8.50 9.05
N GLU A 38 -13.75 -7.97 10.09
CA GLU A 38 -14.28 -7.96 11.45
C GLU A 38 -15.57 -7.11 11.58
N SER A 39 -15.65 -5.98 10.91
CA SER A 39 -16.83 -5.11 10.94
C SER A 39 -18.01 -5.73 10.22
N ILE A 40 -17.79 -6.33 9.04
CA ILE A 40 -18.84 -7.01 8.28
C ILE A 40 -19.37 -8.23 9.02
N ALA A 41 -18.51 -9.01 9.64
CA ALA A 41 -18.92 -10.14 10.44
C ALA A 41 -19.92 -9.75 11.56
N LYS A 42 -19.81 -8.50 12.07
CA LYS A 42 -20.68 -7.97 13.13
C LYS A 42 -21.98 -7.35 12.62
N HIS A 43 -22.01 -6.76 11.43
CA HIS A 43 -23.07 -5.82 11.04
C HIS A 43 -23.94 -6.24 9.85
N ALA A 44 -23.49 -7.16 9.01
CA ALA A 44 -24.15 -7.37 7.73
C ALA A 44 -24.85 -8.73 7.54
N GLY A 45 -24.90 -9.59 8.56
CA GLY A 45 -25.49 -10.93 8.42
C GLY A 45 -24.83 -11.79 7.31
N HIS A 46 -23.68 -11.34 6.79
CA HIS A 46 -22.91 -12.09 5.80
C HIS A 46 -22.10 -13.18 6.52
N ASN A 47 -22.23 -14.41 6.05
CA ASN A 47 -21.47 -15.58 6.54
C ASN A 47 -19.97 -15.54 6.17
N LEU A 48 -19.39 -14.36 6.01
CA LEU A 48 -17.99 -14.24 5.58
C LEU A 48 -17.00 -14.47 6.73
N GLY A 49 -17.40 -14.23 7.98
CA GLY A 49 -16.53 -14.41 9.15
C GLY A 49 -15.37 -13.42 9.25
N ALA A 50 -14.79 -13.31 10.44
CA ALA A 50 -13.68 -12.36 10.73
C ALA A 50 -12.39 -12.64 9.93
N ARG A 51 -12.25 -13.83 9.37
CA ARG A 51 -11.11 -14.21 8.52
C ARG A 51 -11.38 -14.06 7.03
N ALA A 52 -12.49 -13.44 6.62
CA ALA A 52 -12.83 -13.24 5.21
C ALA A 52 -11.75 -12.50 4.41
N TRP A 53 -10.99 -11.61 5.06
CA TRP A 53 -9.87 -10.89 4.44
C TRP A 53 -8.83 -11.82 3.83
N GLU A 54 -8.64 -13.05 4.35
CA GLU A 54 -7.66 -14.02 3.86
C GLU A 54 -7.93 -14.43 2.42
N ASN A 55 -9.20 -14.45 1.98
CA ASN A 55 -9.57 -14.77 0.60
C ASN A 55 -8.99 -13.79 -0.42
N TRP A 56 -8.65 -12.57 -0.01
CA TRP A 56 -8.04 -11.54 -0.86
C TRP A 56 -6.56 -11.32 -0.60
N TRP A 57 -6.00 -11.95 0.45
CA TRP A 57 -4.61 -11.73 0.85
C TRP A 57 -3.76 -12.98 0.78
N LYS A 58 -4.36 -14.16 0.92
CA LYS A 58 -3.62 -15.42 0.91
C LYS A 58 -3.81 -16.18 -0.39
N ILE A 59 -2.77 -16.90 -0.77
CA ILE A 59 -2.87 -17.90 -1.86
C ILE A 59 -3.77 -19.01 -1.37
N SER A 60 -4.79 -19.36 -2.17
CA SER A 60 -5.71 -20.46 -1.83
C SER A 60 -4.99 -21.81 -1.77
N ASP A 61 -5.60 -22.79 -1.11
CA ASP A 61 -5.07 -24.15 -1.07
C ASP A 61 -4.94 -24.78 -2.47
N SER A 62 -5.75 -24.33 -3.43
CA SER A 62 -5.65 -24.71 -4.85
C SER A 62 -4.56 -23.96 -5.62
N GLY A 63 -3.80 -23.07 -4.97
CA GLY A 63 -2.72 -22.29 -5.58
C GLY A 63 -3.18 -21.01 -6.32
N ILE A 64 -4.47 -20.67 -6.24
CA ILE A 64 -4.97 -19.42 -6.84
C ILE A 64 -4.44 -18.22 -6.04
N LYS A 65 -3.74 -17.31 -6.73
CA LYS A 65 -3.20 -16.08 -6.14
C LYS A 65 -4.21 -14.94 -6.27
N PRO A 66 -4.49 -14.20 -5.19
CA PRO A 66 -5.24 -12.95 -5.29
C PRO A 66 -4.43 -11.93 -6.12
N ARG A 67 -5.14 -11.04 -6.82
CA ARG A 67 -4.51 -9.98 -7.61
C ARG A 67 -4.46 -8.69 -6.80
N HIS A 68 -3.26 -8.30 -6.38
CA HIS A 68 -3.00 -7.02 -5.73
C HIS A 68 -2.46 -6.02 -6.74
N LEU A 69 -3.17 -4.90 -6.92
CA LEU A 69 -2.80 -3.81 -7.81
C LEU A 69 -2.64 -2.54 -6.98
N TYR A 70 -1.44 -1.97 -6.95
CA TYR A 70 -1.14 -0.75 -6.19
C TYR A 70 -0.96 0.42 -7.16
N PHE A 71 -2.00 1.27 -7.25
CA PHE A 71 -1.94 2.51 -8.01
C PHE A 71 -1.32 3.61 -7.16
N LEU A 72 -0.19 4.15 -7.59
CA LEU A 72 0.59 5.08 -6.78
C LEU A 72 1.39 6.08 -7.62
N GLY A 73 1.89 7.12 -6.97
CA GLY A 73 2.87 8.02 -7.56
C GLY A 73 4.26 7.38 -7.57
N LYS A 74 5.07 7.70 -8.57
CA LYS A 74 6.38 7.07 -8.82
C LYS A 74 7.33 7.02 -7.62
N ASP A 75 7.26 7.98 -6.70
CA ASP A 75 8.12 8.01 -5.51
C ASP A 75 7.82 6.86 -4.53
N ASN A 76 6.65 6.24 -4.64
CA ASN A 76 6.23 5.14 -3.79
C ASN A 76 6.58 3.76 -4.37
N ILE A 77 7.17 3.69 -5.57
CA ILE A 77 7.58 2.43 -6.20
C ILE A 77 8.47 1.60 -5.26
N PRO A 78 9.57 2.12 -4.68
CA PRO A 78 10.46 1.31 -3.83
C PRO A 78 9.74 0.72 -2.61
N PHE A 79 8.77 1.44 -2.05
CA PHE A 79 8.03 0.99 -0.87
C PHE A 79 7.08 -0.16 -1.20
N HIS A 80 6.60 -0.27 -2.42
CA HIS A 80 5.65 -1.28 -2.85
C HIS A 80 6.29 -2.43 -3.64
N THR A 81 7.48 -2.23 -4.21
CA THR A 81 8.18 -3.28 -4.98
C THR A 81 9.38 -3.89 -4.25
N VAL A 82 9.82 -3.28 -3.15
CA VAL A 82 10.95 -3.79 -2.36
C VAL A 82 10.57 -3.98 -0.90
N ILE A 83 10.14 -2.91 -0.21
CA ILE A 83 9.90 -2.96 1.24
C ILE A 83 8.67 -3.81 1.55
N TRP A 84 7.55 -3.60 0.87
CA TRP A 84 6.33 -4.36 1.12
C TRP A 84 6.46 -5.85 0.81
N PRO A 85 6.99 -6.26 -0.35
CA PRO A 85 7.30 -7.68 -0.59
C PRO A 85 8.22 -8.29 0.46
N ALA A 86 9.25 -7.57 0.88
CA ALA A 86 10.16 -8.06 1.91
C ALA A 86 9.45 -8.28 3.26
N ILE A 87 8.55 -7.39 3.65
CA ILE A 87 7.72 -7.55 4.86
C ILE A 87 6.80 -8.78 4.72
N ILE A 88 6.10 -8.93 3.61
CA ILE A 88 5.22 -10.08 3.36
C ILE A 88 6.00 -11.40 3.42
N MET A 89 7.15 -11.46 2.76
CA MET A 89 8.00 -12.65 2.76
C MET A 89 8.55 -12.95 4.15
N GLY A 90 8.95 -11.93 4.90
CA GLY A 90 9.39 -12.06 6.28
C GLY A 90 8.29 -12.55 7.22
N LEU A 91 7.05 -12.05 7.05
CA LEU A 91 5.89 -12.51 7.82
C LEU A 91 5.54 -13.97 7.50
N ASN A 92 5.54 -14.36 6.24
CA ASN A 92 5.31 -15.75 5.84
C ASN A 92 6.36 -16.68 6.44
N HIS A 93 7.63 -16.25 6.38
CA HIS A 93 8.76 -16.99 6.95
C HIS A 93 8.60 -17.18 8.49
N ALA A 94 8.30 -16.09 9.20
CA ALA A 94 8.09 -16.11 10.64
C ALA A 94 6.87 -16.95 11.04
N ASN A 95 5.76 -16.84 10.30
CA ASN A 95 4.54 -17.62 10.55
C ASN A 95 4.74 -19.12 10.30
N ALA A 96 5.67 -19.50 9.43
CA ALA A 96 6.07 -20.88 9.21
C ALA A 96 7.02 -21.42 10.30
N GLY A 97 7.39 -20.60 11.30
CA GLY A 97 8.31 -20.96 12.38
C GLY A 97 9.75 -21.19 11.91
N LEU A 98 10.13 -20.61 10.78
CA LEU A 98 11.48 -20.74 10.22
C LEU A 98 12.43 -19.74 10.86
N ASP A 99 13.68 -20.15 11.04
CA ASP A 99 14.73 -19.32 11.59
C ASP A 99 15.42 -18.44 10.52
N HIS A 100 16.23 -17.48 10.96
CA HIS A 100 16.94 -16.54 10.11
C HIS A 100 18.02 -17.18 9.22
N GLN A 101 18.37 -18.46 9.44
CA GLN A 101 19.33 -19.21 8.62
C GLN A 101 18.63 -19.91 7.44
N THR A 102 17.33 -20.11 7.54
CA THR A 102 16.55 -20.73 6.48
C THR A 102 16.32 -19.73 5.34
N PRO A 103 16.66 -20.07 4.08
CA PRO A 103 16.43 -19.17 2.96
C PRO A 103 14.95 -18.79 2.79
N VAL A 104 14.70 -17.50 2.60
CA VAL A 104 13.34 -17.02 2.32
C VAL A 104 12.90 -17.49 0.95
N SER A 105 11.67 -18.02 0.86
CA SER A 105 11.09 -18.54 -0.38
C SER A 105 9.94 -17.70 -0.87
N LEU A 106 9.58 -17.85 -2.14
CA LEU A 106 8.33 -17.28 -2.67
C LEU A 106 7.11 -17.86 -1.95
N PRO A 107 6.02 -17.06 -1.80
CA PRO A 107 4.83 -17.50 -1.08
C PRO A 107 4.17 -18.74 -1.69
N LYS A 108 3.68 -19.60 -0.81
CA LYS A 108 3.01 -20.88 -1.08
C LYS A 108 1.52 -20.81 -0.74
N PRO A 109 0.71 -21.82 -1.08
CA PRO A 109 -0.67 -21.93 -0.62
C PRO A 109 -0.80 -21.72 0.91
N GLY A 110 -1.78 -20.93 1.33
CA GLY A 110 -2.01 -20.54 2.73
C GLY A 110 -1.22 -19.31 3.19
N GLU A 111 -0.19 -18.90 2.46
CA GLU A 111 0.65 -17.74 2.77
C GLU A 111 0.13 -16.45 2.12
N LEU A 112 0.56 -15.30 2.63
CA LEU A 112 0.27 -13.99 2.06
C LEU A 112 0.88 -13.87 0.67
N ALA A 113 0.06 -13.43 -0.30
CA ALA A 113 0.50 -13.22 -1.67
C ALA A 113 1.25 -11.91 -1.85
N LEU A 114 2.22 -11.90 -2.75
CA LEU A 114 2.89 -10.69 -3.21
C LEU A 114 2.01 -9.91 -4.18
N GLU A 115 2.39 -8.67 -4.42
CA GLU A 115 1.77 -7.80 -5.43
C GLU A 115 1.79 -8.45 -6.83
N SER A 116 0.75 -8.14 -7.60
CA SER A 116 0.65 -8.59 -8.99
C SER A 116 1.13 -7.53 -9.96
N ASN A 117 0.89 -6.27 -9.63
CA ASN A 117 1.33 -5.13 -10.42
C ASN A 117 1.34 -3.84 -9.58
N VAL A 118 2.22 -2.91 -9.93
CA VAL A 118 2.35 -1.60 -9.29
C VAL A 118 2.29 -0.52 -10.38
N PRO A 119 1.08 -0.19 -10.89
CA PRO A 119 0.92 0.90 -11.86
C PRO A 119 1.31 2.22 -11.19
N ALA A 120 2.42 2.80 -11.64
CA ALA A 120 2.92 4.06 -11.13
C ALA A 120 2.65 5.20 -12.11
N MET A 121 2.31 6.37 -11.56
CA MET A 121 1.98 7.56 -12.34
C MET A 121 2.99 8.67 -12.06
N GLU A 122 3.23 9.49 -13.10
CA GLU A 122 3.96 10.74 -12.97
C GLU A 122 3.19 11.78 -12.15
N TYR A 123 3.87 12.81 -11.71
CA TYR A 123 3.23 13.90 -10.99
C TYR A 123 2.30 14.70 -11.87
N LEU A 124 1.12 14.97 -11.33
CA LEU A 124 0.26 16.02 -11.86
C LEU A 124 0.90 17.37 -11.54
N MET A 125 1.14 18.16 -12.56
CA MET A 125 1.74 19.49 -12.44
C MET A 125 0.67 20.58 -12.53
N LEU A 126 0.86 21.66 -11.79
CA LEU A 126 0.03 22.86 -11.86
C LEU A 126 0.85 24.01 -12.45
N ALA A 127 0.48 24.49 -13.63
CA ALA A 127 1.20 25.57 -14.33
C ALA A 127 2.73 25.33 -14.39
N GLY A 128 3.16 24.10 -14.70
CA GLY A 128 4.57 23.74 -14.80
C GLY A 128 5.29 23.48 -13.46
N GLY A 129 4.61 23.64 -12.33
CA GLY A 129 5.17 23.40 -11.00
C GLY A 129 4.48 22.27 -10.25
N GLN A 130 5.18 21.65 -9.29
CA GLN A 130 4.60 20.64 -8.41
C GLN A 130 3.61 21.27 -7.44
N PHE A 131 2.52 20.55 -7.13
CA PHE A 131 1.60 20.92 -6.07
C PHE A 131 2.35 21.05 -4.73
N SER A 132 2.07 22.13 -4.00
CA SER A 132 2.71 22.39 -2.70
C SER A 132 1.76 23.13 -1.77
N LYS A 133 1.38 22.48 -0.68
CA LYS A 133 0.54 23.10 0.36
C LYS A 133 1.23 24.27 1.04
N SER A 134 2.52 24.12 1.38
CA SER A 134 3.31 25.15 2.05
C SER A 134 3.53 26.40 1.21
N ARG A 135 3.65 26.25 -0.11
CA ARG A 135 3.79 27.34 -1.07
C ARG A 135 2.44 27.87 -1.58
N LYS A 136 1.32 27.33 -1.09
CA LYS A 136 -0.04 27.64 -1.57
C LYS A 136 -0.23 27.47 -3.08
N HIS A 137 0.60 26.62 -3.68
CA HIS A 137 0.54 26.27 -5.11
C HIS A 137 -0.29 24.99 -5.26
N ALA A 138 -1.60 25.14 -5.15
CA ALA A 138 -2.54 24.02 -5.16
C ALA A 138 -3.94 24.48 -5.59
N VAL A 139 -4.70 23.56 -6.17
CA VAL A 139 -6.15 23.67 -6.31
C VAL A 139 -6.77 23.04 -5.07
N TRP A 140 -7.49 23.84 -4.29
CA TRP A 140 -8.12 23.38 -3.06
C TRP A 140 -9.44 22.68 -3.38
N LEU A 141 -9.56 21.45 -2.91
CA LEU A 141 -10.70 20.61 -3.23
C LEU A 141 -12.06 21.22 -2.88
N PRO A 142 -12.29 21.83 -1.70
CA PRO A 142 -13.56 22.48 -1.42
C PRO A 142 -13.95 23.54 -2.47
N SER A 143 -13.05 24.46 -2.80
CA SER A 143 -13.29 25.50 -3.79
C SER A 143 -13.47 24.98 -5.21
N PHE A 144 -12.86 23.85 -5.53
CA PHE A 144 -13.07 23.18 -6.81
C PHE A 144 -14.49 22.60 -6.89
N LEU A 145 -14.94 21.90 -5.84
CA LEU A 145 -16.23 21.23 -5.80
C LEU A 145 -17.42 22.20 -5.73
N GLU A 146 -17.21 23.46 -5.35
CA GLU A 146 -18.21 24.51 -5.47
C GLU A 146 -18.56 24.86 -6.92
N ARG A 147 -17.66 24.57 -7.87
CA ARG A 147 -17.77 25.01 -9.27
C ARG A 147 -17.84 23.87 -10.27
N TYR A 148 -17.31 22.71 -9.91
CA TYR A 148 -17.14 21.60 -10.83
C TYR A 148 -17.58 20.28 -10.21
N ASP A 149 -18.07 19.38 -11.05
CA ASP A 149 -18.43 18.03 -10.66
C ASP A 149 -17.19 17.23 -10.24
N PRO A 150 -17.25 16.42 -9.15
CA PRO A 150 -16.14 15.58 -8.71
C PRO A 150 -15.64 14.60 -9.77
N ASP A 151 -16.47 14.17 -10.70
CA ASP A 151 -16.06 13.25 -11.76
C ASP A 151 -15.12 13.90 -12.77
N LEU A 152 -15.20 15.22 -12.98
CA LEU A 152 -14.21 15.96 -13.78
C LEU A 152 -12.83 15.88 -13.15
N LEU A 153 -12.75 16.00 -11.80
CA LEU A 153 -11.49 15.89 -11.10
C LEU A 153 -10.91 14.46 -11.16
N ARG A 154 -11.76 13.46 -11.15
CA ARG A 154 -11.33 12.06 -11.29
C ARG A 154 -10.86 11.73 -12.71
N TYR A 155 -11.56 12.25 -13.70
CA TYR A 155 -11.25 12.02 -15.11
C TYR A 155 -9.94 12.68 -15.55
N TYR A 156 -9.68 13.90 -15.10
CA TYR A 156 -8.51 14.69 -15.54
C TYR A 156 -7.17 14.01 -15.30
N PRO A 157 -6.84 13.49 -14.09
CA PRO A 157 -5.58 12.79 -13.87
C PRO A 157 -5.43 11.53 -14.74
N VAL A 158 -6.51 10.82 -15.02
CA VAL A 158 -6.49 9.62 -15.87
C VAL A 158 -6.15 10.00 -17.31
N SER A 159 -6.80 11.02 -17.87
CA SER A 159 -6.54 11.49 -19.23
C SER A 159 -5.11 12.04 -19.37
N TYR A 160 -4.61 12.75 -18.36
CA TYR A 160 -3.25 13.29 -18.34
C TYR A 160 -2.17 12.21 -18.35
N THR A 161 -2.37 11.12 -17.62
CA THR A 161 -1.44 9.98 -17.60
C THR A 161 -1.43 9.24 -18.93
N HIS A 162 -2.55 9.10 -19.61
CA HIS A 162 -2.61 8.50 -20.95
C HIS A 162 -1.89 9.33 -22.01
N LEU A 163 -1.99 10.64 -21.95
CA LEU A 163 -1.32 11.53 -22.92
C LEU A 163 0.21 11.44 -22.79
N ARG A 164 0.75 11.32 -21.57
CA ARG A 164 2.20 11.19 -21.36
C ARG A 164 2.76 9.81 -21.66
N ALA A 165 1.98 8.75 -21.55
CA ALA A 165 2.43 7.41 -21.94
C ALA A 165 2.79 7.30 -23.43
N HIS A 166 2.23 8.15 -24.28
CA HIS A 166 2.55 8.25 -25.72
C HIS A 166 3.74 9.16 -26.03
N GLU A 167 4.17 10.03 -25.10
CA GLU A 167 5.33 10.92 -25.32
C GLU A 167 6.69 10.27 -25.01
N THR A 168 6.71 9.08 -24.40
CA THR A 168 7.94 8.36 -24.05
C THR A 168 8.43 7.38 -25.11
N ASP A 169 7.73 7.25 -26.24
CA ASP A 169 8.11 6.38 -27.35
C ASP A 169 8.98 7.08 -28.42
N TYR A 170 9.66 8.19 -28.06
CA TYR A 170 10.63 8.85 -28.94
C TYR A 170 12.03 8.91 -28.34
#